data_db4b243c1535452da007cdbb8213a2e7
#
_entry.id   db4b243c1535452da007cdbb8213a2e7
#
_cell.length_a   1.000
_cell.length_b   1.000
_cell.length_c   1.000
_cell.angle_alpha   90.00
_cell.angle_beta   90.00
_cell.angle_gamma   90.00
#
_symmetry.space_group_name_H-M   'P 1'
#
loop_
_entity.id
_entity.type
_entity.pdbx_description
1 polymer ?
#
loop_
_entity_poly.entity_id
_entity_poly.type
_entity_poly.pdbx_seq_one_letter_code
_entity_poly.pdbx_strand_id
1 'polypeptide(L)'
;VRLAGGGEPSLISDQGLAEQIRRTDTTDIRASYYVKDQHPVYRLTLVEQGTWDYDLSSKKWTQANSTGYPYARAHLFATLPNVSLAADALSNTIYTVDPDSRLDGVDTFTVEFCARLEILEGHAPIGNLELDCLLGDSPRSGQGSDPLIGMAISKDGGFTYGPIQYRNLGASGARSVAVRWNALGQAVAPFGAVFKF
;
A
#
# COMPACT_ATOMS: atom_id res chain seq x y z
N VAL A 1 -19.41 2.39 -1.14
CA VAL A 1 -19.07 3.67 -1.80
C VAL A 1 -19.49 3.61 -3.25
N ARG A 2 -20.08 4.69 -3.74
CA ARG A 2 -20.49 4.83 -5.15
C ARG A 2 -19.87 6.09 -5.75
N LEU A 3 -19.42 5.98 -6.99
CA LEU A 3 -18.90 7.09 -7.78
C LEU A 3 -19.96 7.58 -8.76
N ALA A 4 -20.30 8.87 -8.71
CA ALA A 4 -21.21 9.50 -9.63
C ALA A 4 -20.42 10.30 -10.69
N GLY A 5 -20.57 9.95 -11.96
CA GLY A 5 -19.87 10.58 -13.09
C GLY A 5 -20.83 11.16 -14.15
N GLY A 6 -21.94 11.75 -13.72
CA GLY A 6 -22.95 12.31 -14.63
C GLY A 6 -23.98 11.30 -15.18
N GLY A 7 -23.93 10.07 -14.73
CA GLY A 7 -24.87 8.98 -15.02
C GLY A 7 -25.29 8.23 -13.76
N GLU A 8 -25.70 6.98 -13.92
CA GLU A 8 -26.02 6.13 -12.76
C GLU A 8 -24.77 5.89 -11.90
N PRO A 9 -24.85 6.08 -10.56
CA PRO A 9 -23.71 5.91 -9.68
C PRO A 9 -23.20 4.46 -9.67
N SER A 10 -21.96 4.25 -10.08
CA SER A 10 -21.30 2.94 -10.08
C SER A 10 -20.75 2.58 -8.70
N LEU A 11 -20.89 1.30 -8.31
CA LEU A 11 -20.30 0.78 -7.07
C LEU A 11 -18.79 0.63 -7.26
N ILE A 12 -18.00 1.25 -6.37
CA ILE A 12 -16.54 1.18 -6.39
C ILE A 12 -15.95 0.43 -5.18
N SER A 13 -16.72 0.28 -4.08
CA SER A 13 -16.25 -0.52 -2.93
C SER A 13 -16.45 -2.01 -3.20
N ASP A 14 -15.47 -2.81 -2.77
CA ASP A 14 -15.64 -4.25 -2.68
C ASP A 14 -16.53 -4.65 -1.49
N GLN A 15 -16.80 -5.94 -1.36
CA GLN A 15 -17.66 -6.46 -0.31
C GLN A 15 -17.03 -6.30 1.08
N GLY A 16 -15.70 -6.45 1.19
CA GLY A 16 -14.98 -6.31 2.45
C GLY A 16 -15.07 -4.89 3.00
N LEU A 17 -14.76 -3.89 2.17
CA LEU A 17 -14.86 -2.49 2.54
C LEU A 17 -16.32 -2.08 2.84
N ALA A 18 -17.29 -2.58 2.07
CA ALA A 18 -18.70 -2.31 2.32
C ALA A 18 -19.16 -2.84 3.68
N GLU A 19 -18.69 -4.02 4.09
CA GLU A 19 -18.98 -4.60 5.40
C GLU A 19 -18.33 -3.82 6.55
N GLN A 20 -17.10 -3.35 6.38
CA GLN A 20 -16.43 -2.51 7.37
C GLN A 20 -17.18 -1.18 7.56
N ILE A 21 -17.56 -0.52 6.48
CA ILE A 21 -18.37 0.71 6.53
C ILE A 21 -19.68 0.46 7.30
N ARG A 22 -20.34 -0.66 7.07
CA ARG A 22 -21.60 -0.99 7.74
C ARG A 22 -21.46 -1.20 9.25
N ARG A 23 -20.28 -1.65 9.71
CA ARG A 23 -19.97 -1.89 11.12
C ARG A 23 -19.47 -0.65 11.85
N THR A 24 -19.00 0.36 11.11
CA THR A 24 -18.46 1.59 11.70
C THR A 24 -19.60 2.55 12.04
N ASP A 25 -19.49 3.23 13.18
CA ASP A 25 -20.41 4.34 13.51
C ASP A 25 -20.24 5.45 12.44
N THR A 26 -21.35 6.01 12.00
CA THR A 26 -21.34 7.06 10.98
C THR A 26 -20.60 8.33 11.41
N THR A 27 -20.50 8.58 12.72
CA THR A 27 -19.73 9.70 13.28
C THR A 27 -18.23 9.52 13.13
N ASP A 28 -17.77 8.27 12.97
CA ASP A 28 -16.35 7.90 12.82
C ASP A 28 -15.94 7.68 11.37
N ILE A 29 -16.83 7.99 10.42
CA ILE A 29 -16.53 7.93 9.01
C ILE A 29 -16.14 9.33 8.52
N ARG A 30 -14.95 9.43 7.96
CA ARG A 30 -14.43 10.68 7.36
C ARG A 30 -14.06 10.44 5.93
N ALA A 31 -14.31 11.43 5.09
CA ALA A 31 -13.94 11.40 3.68
C ALA A 31 -13.24 12.68 3.29
N SER A 32 -12.24 12.56 2.44
CA SER A 32 -11.49 13.68 1.90
C SER A 32 -11.05 13.40 0.47
N TYR A 33 -10.61 14.44 -0.21
CA TYR A 33 -10.08 14.38 -1.56
C TYR A 33 -8.76 15.13 -1.62
N TYR A 34 -7.80 14.58 -2.34
CA TYR A 34 -6.53 15.25 -2.61
C TYR A 34 -5.93 14.77 -3.93
N VAL A 35 -4.88 15.46 -4.38
CA VAL A 35 -4.15 15.08 -5.59
C VAL A 35 -2.73 14.70 -5.19
N LYS A 36 -2.28 13.51 -5.62
CA LYS A 36 -0.92 13.03 -5.44
C LYS A 36 -0.38 12.62 -6.81
N ASP A 37 0.76 13.17 -7.22
CA ASP A 37 1.40 12.90 -8.51
C ASP A 37 0.43 13.00 -9.71
N GLN A 38 -0.39 14.04 -9.72
CA GLN A 38 -1.47 14.24 -10.72
C GLN A 38 -2.58 13.17 -10.66
N HIS A 39 -2.54 12.24 -9.73
CA HIS A 39 -3.58 11.28 -9.47
C HIS A 39 -4.60 11.84 -8.48
N PRO A 40 -5.87 12.00 -8.89
CA PRO A 40 -6.94 12.36 -7.97
C PRO A 40 -7.28 11.18 -7.07
N VAL A 41 -7.19 11.38 -5.76
CA VAL A 41 -7.40 10.35 -4.75
C VAL A 41 -8.57 10.71 -3.86
N TYR A 42 -9.51 9.80 -3.71
CA TYR A 42 -10.55 9.83 -2.70
C TYR A 42 -10.12 9.01 -1.50
N ARG A 43 -9.99 9.64 -0.34
CA ARG A 43 -9.65 8.98 0.93
C ARG A 43 -10.89 8.76 1.77
N LEU A 44 -11.06 7.55 2.25
CA LEU A 44 -12.07 7.14 3.20
C LEU A 44 -11.38 6.64 4.47
N THR A 45 -11.62 7.30 5.60
CA THR A 45 -11.11 6.89 6.91
C THR A 45 -12.26 6.41 7.77
N LEU A 46 -12.15 5.18 8.25
CA LEU A 46 -12.97 4.60 9.29
C LEU A 46 -12.12 4.63 10.57
N VAL A 47 -12.42 5.57 11.46
CA VAL A 47 -11.60 5.80 12.67
C VAL A 47 -11.45 4.50 13.45
N GLU A 48 -10.22 4.20 13.89
CA GLU A 48 -9.82 2.97 14.58
C GLU A 48 -9.87 1.67 13.76
N GLN A 49 -10.35 1.68 12.53
CA GLN A 49 -10.40 0.48 11.67
C GLN A 49 -9.45 0.54 10.50
N GLY A 50 -9.32 1.69 9.84
CA GLY A 50 -8.42 1.84 8.71
C GLY A 50 -8.70 3.06 7.86
N THR A 51 -7.80 3.32 6.94
CA THR A 51 -7.95 4.31 5.89
C THR A 51 -7.74 3.65 4.54
N TRP A 52 -8.59 3.97 3.58
CA TRP A 52 -8.53 3.48 2.22
C TRP A 52 -8.49 4.65 1.25
N ASP A 53 -7.53 4.60 0.35
CA ASP A 53 -7.36 5.56 -0.74
C ASP A 53 -7.85 4.92 -2.05
N TYR A 54 -8.80 5.56 -2.71
CA TYR A 54 -9.25 5.19 -4.04
C TYR A 54 -8.62 6.13 -5.07
N ASP A 55 -7.72 5.62 -5.87
CA ASP A 55 -7.17 6.35 -7.01
C ASP A 55 -8.19 6.33 -8.16
N LEU A 56 -8.69 7.50 -8.53
CA LEU A 56 -9.69 7.61 -9.59
C LEU A 56 -9.11 7.30 -10.99
N SER A 57 -7.80 7.41 -11.17
CA SER A 57 -7.13 7.13 -12.44
C SER A 57 -6.94 5.63 -12.65
N SER A 58 -6.36 4.94 -11.68
CA SER A 58 -6.12 3.50 -11.74
C SER A 58 -7.33 2.65 -11.35
N LYS A 59 -8.34 3.26 -10.72
CA LYS A 59 -9.55 2.62 -10.18
C LYS A 59 -9.25 1.54 -9.13
N LYS A 60 -8.22 1.75 -8.35
CA LYS A 60 -7.77 0.80 -7.32
C LYS A 60 -7.91 1.40 -5.93
N TRP A 61 -8.24 0.53 -4.98
CA TRP A 61 -8.16 0.81 -3.55
C TRP A 61 -6.79 0.41 -3.01
N THR A 62 -6.23 1.25 -2.17
CA THR A 62 -5.04 0.97 -1.37
C THR A 62 -5.32 1.32 0.08
N GLN A 63 -4.75 0.55 1.00
CA GLN A 63 -4.85 0.86 2.42
C GLN A 63 -3.70 1.78 2.82
N ALA A 64 -3.99 2.77 3.65
CA ALA A 64 -3.02 3.69 4.22
C ALA A 64 -3.14 3.70 5.74
N ASN A 65 -2.00 3.74 6.43
CA ASN A 65 -1.95 3.90 7.88
C ASN A 65 -0.72 4.72 8.27
N SER A 66 -0.77 5.34 9.43
CA SER A 66 0.39 5.98 10.05
C SER A 66 1.03 5.05 11.07
N THR A 67 2.33 5.21 11.30
CA THR A 67 3.08 4.39 12.25
C THR A 67 2.44 4.40 13.63
N GLY A 68 2.13 3.21 14.15
CA GLY A 68 1.47 3.02 15.44
C GLY A 68 -0.05 3.22 15.46
N TYR A 69 -0.67 3.49 14.30
CA TYR A 69 -2.11 3.65 14.16
C TYR A 69 -2.68 2.75 13.07
N PRO A 70 -3.90 2.21 13.24
CA PRO A 70 -4.55 1.41 12.20
C PRO A 70 -5.07 2.25 11.03
N TYR A 71 -5.09 3.57 11.15
CA TYR A 71 -5.57 4.51 10.14
C TYR A 71 -4.54 5.61 9.87
N ALA A 72 -4.69 6.32 8.74
CA ALA A 72 -3.84 7.45 8.42
C ALA A 72 -4.25 8.69 9.23
N ARG A 73 -3.28 9.33 9.89
CA ARG A 73 -3.48 10.54 10.68
C ARG A 73 -3.82 11.76 9.82
N ALA A 74 -3.30 11.83 8.60
CA ALA A 74 -3.64 12.86 7.62
C ALA A 74 -5.07 12.63 7.09
N HIS A 75 -6.01 13.50 7.43
CA HIS A 75 -7.44 13.29 7.13
C HIS A 75 -8.14 14.47 6.44
N LEU A 76 -7.65 15.68 6.59
CA LEU A 76 -8.14 16.85 5.88
C LEU A 76 -7.05 17.35 4.93
N PHE A 77 -7.45 17.63 3.71
CA PHE A 77 -6.53 18.07 2.68
C PHE A 77 -6.97 19.39 2.07
N ALA A 78 -6.00 20.22 1.74
CA ALA A 78 -6.20 21.44 0.97
C ALA A 78 -5.17 21.48 -0.16
N THR A 79 -5.63 21.60 -1.40
CA THR A 79 -4.76 21.70 -2.56
C THR A 79 -4.71 23.15 -3.02
N LEU A 80 -3.51 23.72 -2.97
CA LEU A 80 -3.16 25.04 -3.49
C LEU A 80 -2.42 24.86 -4.83
N PRO A 81 -2.24 25.91 -5.64
CA PRO A 81 -1.67 25.78 -6.98
C PRO A 81 -0.34 25.01 -7.06
N ASN A 82 0.50 25.09 -6.03
CA ASN A 82 1.84 24.47 -6.04
C ASN A 82 2.12 23.60 -4.82
N VAL A 83 1.14 23.38 -3.95
CA VAL A 83 1.34 22.61 -2.73
C VAL A 83 0.03 21.97 -2.27
N SER A 84 0.09 20.73 -1.88
CA SER A 84 -0.98 20.04 -1.16
C SER A 84 -0.64 19.97 0.32
N LEU A 85 -1.58 20.35 1.16
CA LEU A 85 -1.45 20.36 2.62
C LEU A 85 -2.35 19.27 3.20
N ALA A 86 -1.90 18.69 4.30
CA ALA A 86 -2.65 17.70 5.07
C ALA A 86 -2.67 18.07 6.55
N ALA A 87 -3.84 18.08 7.17
CA ALA A 87 -3.97 18.30 8.60
C ALA A 87 -3.98 16.95 9.35
N ASP A 88 -3.25 16.91 10.46
CA ASP A 88 -3.19 15.77 11.37
C ASP A 88 -4.48 15.66 12.19
N ALA A 89 -5.02 14.44 12.31
CA ALA A 89 -6.21 14.15 13.10
C ALA A 89 -6.00 14.28 14.61
N LEU A 90 -4.76 14.13 15.09
CA LEU A 90 -4.43 13.97 16.52
C LEU A 90 -3.63 15.16 17.07
N SER A 91 -3.13 16.03 16.22
CA SER A 91 -2.36 17.21 16.62
C SER A 91 -2.80 18.44 15.84
N ASN A 92 -2.29 19.61 16.23
CA ASN A 92 -2.53 20.86 15.50
C ASN A 92 -1.49 21.07 14.37
N THR A 93 -0.90 20.00 13.87
CA THR A 93 0.14 20.06 12.85
C THR A 93 -0.46 20.02 11.44
N ILE A 94 0.06 20.84 10.57
CA ILE A 94 -0.23 20.82 9.14
C ILE A 94 1.05 20.40 8.42
N TYR A 95 0.95 19.37 7.61
CA TYR A 95 2.05 18.83 6.79
C TYR A 95 1.90 19.27 5.34
N THR A 96 3.02 19.35 4.64
CA THR A 96 3.03 19.36 3.19
C THR A 96 2.97 17.93 2.68
N VAL A 97 2.09 17.65 1.74
CA VAL A 97 2.07 16.37 1.02
C VAL A 97 3.12 16.43 -0.07
N ASP A 98 4.21 15.72 0.13
CA ASP A 98 5.33 15.63 -0.80
C ASP A 98 5.47 14.16 -1.25
N PRO A 99 5.28 13.85 -2.55
CA PRO A 99 5.41 12.50 -3.07
C PRO A 99 6.82 11.91 -2.93
N ASP A 100 7.84 12.77 -2.86
CA ASP A 100 9.23 12.36 -2.69
C ASP A 100 9.62 12.16 -1.21
N SER A 101 8.74 12.54 -0.28
CA SER A 101 8.96 12.30 1.15
C SER A 101 8.97 10.81 1.47
N ARG A 102 9.93 10.42 2.30
CA ARG A 102 10.08 9.06 2.82
C ARG A 102 9.64 8.95 4.29
N LEU A 103 8.97 9.99 4.78
CA LEU A 103 8.50 10.09 6.15
C LEU A 103 7.01 10.41 6.19
N ASP A 104 6.31 9.82 7.15
CA ASP A 104 4.97 10.22 7.59
C ASP A 104 5.13 11.10 8.85
N GLY A 105 5.24 12.42 8.63
CA GLY A 105 5.67 13.35 9.66
C GLY A 105 7.14 13.15 10.04
N VAL A 106 7.41 12.54 11.19
CA VAL A 106 8.76 12.21 11.68
C VAL A 106 9.08 10.71 11.60
N ASP A 107 8.09 9.89 11.32
CA ASP A 107 8.19 8.44 11.30
C ASP A 107 8.45 7.92 9.89
N THR A 108 9.21 6.83 9.78
CA THR A 108 9.35 6.10 8.52
C THR A 108 8.09 5.31 8.23
N PHE A 109 7.69 5.27 6.97
CA PHE A 109 6.58 4.41 6.56
C PHE A 109 7.05 3.18 5.81
N THR A 110 6.26 2.11 5.90
CA THR A 110 6.46 0.88 5.15
C THR A 110 5.43 0.80 4.04
N VAL A 111 5.86 0.45 2.83
CA VAL A 111 4.98 0.14 1.72
C VAL A 111 4.87 -1.37 1.61
N GLU A 112 3.65 -1.88 1.62
CA GLU A 112 3.38 -3.30 1.41
C GLU A 112 2.53 -3.49 0.16
N PHE A 113 2.83 -4.53 -0.61
CA PHE A 113 1.98 -4.99 -1.70
C PHE A 113 1.96 -6.52 -1.77
N CYS A 114 0.88 -7.07 -2.29
CA CYS A 114 0.71 -8.50 -2.45
C CYS A 114 0.54 -8.87 -3.91
N ALA A 115 1.20 -9.96 -4.30
CA ALA A 115 1.00 -10.63 -5.58
C ALA A 115 0.52 -12.05 -5.34
N ARG A 116 -0.48 -12.52 -6.10
CA ARG A 116 -1.04 -13.86 -5.97
C ARG A 116 -0.68 -14.71 -7.18
N LEU A 117 -0.17 -15.90 -6.91
CA LEU A 117 -0.05 -16.98 -7.87
C LEU A 117 -1.22 -17.93 -7.69
N GLU A 118 -2.08 -18.03 -8.69
CA GLU A 118 -3.21 -18.96 -8.68
C GLU A 118 -2.81 -20.31 -9.28
N ILE A 119 -3.21 -21.38 -8.62
CA ILE A 119 -3.08 -22.76 -9.09
C ILE A 119 -4.48 -23.31 -9.24
N LEU A 120 -4.86 -23.67 -10.45
CA LEU A 120 -6.21 -24.12 -10.75
C LEU A 120 -6.45 -25.57 -10.25
N GLU A 121 -5.45 -26.45 -10.44
CA GLU A 121 -5.53 -27.84 -10.04
C GLU A 121 -4.16 -28.36 -9.58
N GLY A 122 -4.16 -29.28 -8.62
CA GLY A 122 -2.98 -29.98 -8.14
C GLY A 122 -2.00 -29.08 -7.38
N HIS A 123 -0.72 -29.21 -7.69
CA HIS A 123 0.35 -28.45 -7.06
C HIS A 123 1.39 -28.01 -8.09
N ALA A 124 2.06 -26.90 -7.84
CA ALA A 124 3.15 -26.40 -8.67
C ALA A 124 4.37 -26.03 -7.81
N PRO A 125 5.58 -26.46 -8.20
CA PRO A 125 6.80 -26.03 -7.53
C PRO A 125 7.09 -24.57 -7.86
N ILE A 126 7.51 -23.78 -6.85
CA ILE A 126 7.96 -22.41 -7.01
C ILE A 126 9.47 -22.43 -6.84
N GLY A 127 10.20 -22.53 -7.95
CA GLY A 127 11.66 -22.63 -7.94
C GLY A 127 12.31 -21.31 -7.56
N ASN A 128 11.86 -20.23 -8.20
CA ASN A 128 12.35 -18.88 -7.94
C ASN A 128 11.25 -17.84 -8.18
N LEU A 129 11.44 -16.69 -7.56
CA LEU A 129 10.70 -15.46 -7.78
C LEU A 129 11.72 -14.35 -7.99
N GLU A 130 11.58 -13.60 -9.06
CA GLU A 130 12.37 -12.42 -9.36
C GLU A 130 11.46 -11.20 -9.38
N LEU A 131 11.87 -10.15 -8.69
CA LEU A 131 11.17 -8.88 -8.68
C LEU A 131 11.90 -7.93 -9.63
N ASP A 132 11.17 -7.49 -10.67
CA ASP A 132 11.62 -6.44 -11.57
C ASP A 132 11.21 -5.08 -10.98
N CYS A 133 12.20 -4.26 -10.62
CA CYS A 133 12.00 -2.97 -10.00
C CYS A 133 13.13 -2.00 -10.36
N LEU A 134 12.89 -0.71 -10.14
CA LEU A 134 13.92 0.30 -10.30
C LEU A 134 14.96 0.15 -9.20
N LEU A 135 16.20 -0.04 -9.60
CA LEU A 135 17.35 -0.25 -8.72
C LEU A 135 18.31 0.92 -8.75
N GLY A 136 19.02 1.13 -7.64
CA GLY A 136 20.07 2.12 -7.55
C GLY A 136 19.60 3.58 -7.52
N ASP A 137 18.34 3.81 -7.18
CA ASP A 137 17.75 5.13 -6.99
C ASP A 137 17.62 5.51 -5.50
N SER A 138 18.56 5.05 -4.71
CA SER A 138 18.64 5.36 -3.28
C SER A 138 19.45 6.64 -3.02
N PRO A 139 19.24 7.35 -1.91
CA PRO A 139 20.13 8.43 -1.51
C PRO A 139 21.56 7.92 -1.29
N ARG A 140 22.55 8.77 -1.55
CA ARG A 140 23.97 8.38 -1.43
C ARG A 140 24.39 8.10 0.02
N SER A 141 23.71 8.69 1.00
CA SER A 141 24.02 8.55 2.42
C SER A 141 22.78 8.81 3.26
N GLY A 142 22.81 8.38 4.51
CA GLY A 142 21.71 8.53 5.45
C GLY A 142 20.67 7.44 5.33
N GLN A 143 19.47 7.70 5.83
CA GLN A 143 18.37 6.77 5.82
C GLN A 143 17.97 6.41 4.38
N GLY A 144 17.82 5.12 4.10
CA GLY A 144 17.47 4.61 2.77
C GLY A 144 18.64 4.48 1.79
N SER A 145 19.91 4.72 2.21
CA SER A 145 21.08 4.57 1.35
C SER A 145 21.41 3.12 0.98
N ASP A 146 20.94 2.16 1.78
CA ASP A 146 21.05 0.73 1.54
C ASP A 146 19.65 0.09 1.66
N PRO A 147 18.79 0.26 0.63
CA PRO A 147 17.40 -0.13 0.71
C PRO A 147 17.24 -1.65 0.66
N LEU A 148 16.38 -2.15 1.53
CA LEU A 148 16.02 -3.56 1.60
C LEU A 148 14.56 -3.75 1.21
N ILE A 149 14.28 -4.85 0.54
CA ILE A 149 12.94 -5.35 0.34
C ILE A 149 12.77 -6.68 1.06
N GLY A 150 11.71 -6.80 1.85
CA GLY A 150 11.32 -8.05 2.48
C GLY A 150 10.27 -8.78 1.66
N MET A 151 10.31 -10.09 1.62
CA MET A 151 9.25 -10.93 1.03
C MET A 151 8.85 -12.01 2.02
N ALA A 152 7.56 -12.14 2.26
CA ALA A 152 6.94 -13.25 2.97
C ALA A 152 5.98 -14.00 2.05
N ILE A 153 5.94 -15.32 2.15
CA ILE A 153 5.06 -16.17 1.35
C ILE A 153 3.98 -16.78 2.23
N SER A 154 2.75 -16.72 1.75
CA SER A 154 1.61 -17.48 2.27
C SER A 154 1.24 -18.59 1.29
N LYS A 155 0.91 -19.78 1.81
CA LYS A 155 0.46 -20.95 1.04
C LYS A 155 -0.97 -21.38 1.37
N ASP A 156 -1.66 -20.58 2.17
CA ASP A 156 -3.01 -20.81 2.67
C ASP A 156 -3.99 -19.70 2.23
N GLY A 157 -3.68 -19.02 1.13
CA GLY A 157 -4.54 -17.97 0.58
C GLY A 157 -4.39 -16.60 1.26
N GLY A 158 -3.32 -16.38 2.03
CA GLY A 158 -3.04 -15.11 2.69
C GLY A 158 -3.39 -15.08 4.18
N PHE A 159 -3.80 -16.21 4.77
CA PHE A 159 -4.15 -16.27 6.20
C PHE A 159 -2.90 -16.27 7.11
N THR A 160 -1.87 -17.02 6.73
CA THR A 160 -0.62 -17.05 7.46
C THR A 160 0.57 -16.81 6.53
N TYR A 161 1.58 -16.12 7.02
CA TYR A 161 2.79 -15.83 6.27
C TYR A 161 4.00 -16.45 6.97
N GLY A 162 4.91 -16.98 6.17
CA GLY A 162 6.21 -17.44 6.64
C GLY A 162 7.13 -16.27 7.05
N PRO A 163 8.38 -16.58 7.46
CA PRO A 163 9.34 -15.54 7.84
C PRO A 163 9.68 -14.62 6.67
N ILE A 164 9.90 -13.34 6.99
CA ILE A 164 10.30 -12.35 5.99
C ILE A 164 11.75 -12.62 5.56
N GLN A 165 11.97 -12.70 4.27
CA GLN A 165 13.27 -12.86 3.65
C GLN A 165 13.68 -11.56 2.96
N TYR A 166 14.72 -10.91 3.47
CA TYR A 166 15.20 -9.64 2.94
C TYR A 166 16.15 -9.81 1.77
N ARG A 167 16.09 -8.88 0.82
CA ARG A 167 17.04 -8.71 -0.30
C ARG A 167 17.42 -7.25 -0.41
N ASN A 168 18.66 -7.02 -0.79
CA ASN A 168 19.17 -5.67 -1.04
C ASN A 168 18.71 -5.19 -2.43
N LEU A 169 18.25 -3.94 -2.49
CA LEU A 169 17.85 -3.27 -3.74
C LEU A 169 19.03 -2.53 -4.40
N GLY A 170 20.22 -2.58 -3.79
CA GLY A 170 21.39 -1.90 -4.26
C GLY A 170 21.51 -0.45 -3.80
N ALA A 171 22.73 -0.05 -3.47
CA ALA A 171 23.05 1.33 -3.16
C ALA A 171 22.93 2.23 -4.39
N SER A 172 23.00 3.54 -4.20
CA SER A 172 22.95 4.53 -5.28
C SER A 172 23.86 4.17 -6.46
N GLY A 173 23.28 4.05 -7.65
CA GLY A 173 23.98 3.68 -8.90
C GLY A 173 24.12 2.18 -9.17
N ALA A 174 23.77 1.31 -8.22
CA ALA A 174 23.83 -0.16 -8.42
C ALA A 174 22.60 -0.63 -9.22
N ARG A 175 22.72 -0.71 -10.55
CA ARG A 175 21.61 -1.04 -11.46
C ARG A 175 21.61 -2.49 -11.97
N SER A 176 22.55 -3.32 -11.52
CA SER A 176 22.72 -4.72 -11.97
C SER A 176 22.45 -5.75 -10.88
N VAL A 177 21.71 -5.38 -9.84
CA VAL A 177 21.35 -6.30 -8.75
C VAL A 177 20.09 -7.08 -9.16
N ALA A 178 20.13 -8.41 -9.07
CA ALA A 178 18.94 -9.25 -9.25
C ALA A 178 18.25 -9.45 -7.89
N VAL A 179 17.02 -8.97 -7.76
CA VAL A 179 16.21 -9.16 -6.56
C VAL A 179 15.48 -10.49 -6.69
N ARG A 180 16.06 -11.55 -6.14
CA ARG A 180 15.60 -12.92 -6.35
C ARG A 180 15.50 -13.71 -5.05
N TRP A 181 14.44 -14.50 -4.94
CA TRP A 181 14.25 -15.53 -3.90
C TRP A 181 14.15 -16.89 -4.56
N ASN A 182 14.85 -17.86 -3.99
CA ASN A 182 14.94 -19.22 -4.53
C ASN A 182 14.35 -20.24 -3.53
N ALA A 183 14.03 -21.44 -4.03
CA ALA A 183 13.59 -22.58 -3.23
C ALA A 183 12.35 -22.27 -2.37
N LEU A 184 11.33 -21.65 -2.97
CA LEU A 184 10.11 -21.21 -2.28
C LEU A 184 9.12 -22.35 -2.00
N GLY A 185 9.45 -23.58 -2.43
CA GLY A 185 8.66 -24.78 -2.18
C GLY A 185 7.55 -24.96 -3.20
N GLN A 186 6.36 -25.36 -2.75
CA GLN A 186 5.22 -25.66 -3.62
C GLN A 186 4.00 -24.83 -3.24
N ALA A 187 3.22 -24.43 -4.22
CA ALA A 187 1.86 -23.92 -4.07
C ALA A 187 0.86 -25.03 -4.42
N VAL A 188 -0.29 -25.03 -3.77
CA VAL A 188 -1.32 -26.08 -3.90
C VAL A 188 -2.68 -25.42 -4.19
N ALA A 189 -3.44 -26.02 -5.10
CA ALA A 189 -4.82 -25.61 -5.35
C ALA A 189 -5.72 -25.88 -4.12
N PRO A 190 -6.76 -25.07 -3.86
CA PRO A 190 -7.14 -23.84 -4.57
C PRO A 190 -6.44 -22.57 -4.03
N PHE A 191 -5.57 -22.70 -3.03
CA PHE A 191 -5.01 -21.56 -2.30
C PHE A 191 -3.91 -20.82 -3.10
N GLY A 192 -3.14 -21.56 -3.91
CA GLY A 192 -2.01 -21.01 -4.63
C GLY A 192 -0.90 -20.53 -3.70
N ALA A 193 -0.29 -19.39 -4.01
CA ALA A 193 0.64 -18.69 -3.15
C ALA A 193 0.37 -17.19 -3.17
N VAL A 194 0.48 -16.53 -2.02
CA VAL A 194 0.43 -15.06 -1.91
C VAL A 194 1.80 -14.59 -1.43
N PHE A 195 2.42 -13.74 -2.22
CA PHE A 195 3.67 -13.08 -1.90
C PHE A 195 3.37 -11.69 -1.38
N LYS A 196 3.84 -11.38 -0.18
CA LYS A 196 3.75 -10.06 0.43
C LYS A 196 5.14 -9.44 0.46
N PHE A 197 5.29 -8.31 -0.15
CA PHE A 197 6.51 -7.51 -0.20
C PHE A 197 6.40 -6.28 0.65
#